data_001f50f2a5e6e3bf98e33779dd807580
#
_entry.id   001f50f2a5e6e3bf98e33779dd807580
#
_cell.length_a   1.000
_cell.length_b   1.000
_cell.length_c   1.000
_cell.angle_alpha   90.00
_cell.angle_beta   90.00
_cell.angle_gamma   90.00
#
_symmetry.space_group_name_H-M   'P 1'
#
loop_
_entity.id
_entity.type
_entity.pdbx_description
1 polymer ?
#
loop_
_entity_poly.entity_id
_entity_poly.type
_entity_poly.pdbx_seq_one_letter_code
_entity_poly.pdbx_strand_id
1 'polypeptide(L)' 'MSSAFVKEGDYEQLKDVAPNMASLLIFLKRENGAPVSELHIRFSPKYQKDVHEMSDGLGYMLNDEQQWQVVLD' A
#
# COMPACT_ATOMS: atom_id res chain seq x y z
N MET A 1 4.95 -28.17 -4.49
CA MET A 1 4.59 -27.79 -4.28
C MET A 1 4.02 -27.40 -3.90
N SER A 2 4.07 -27.07 -3.90
CA SER A 2 3.59 -26.70 -3.60
C SER A 2 3.07 -26.09 -3.12
N SER A 3 2.92 -26.34 -2.81
CA SER A 3 2.37 -25.67 -2.20
C SER A 3 2.37 -24.51 -2.36
N ALA A 4 2.99 -24.45 -2.78
CA ALA A 4 3.25 -23.30 -3.09
C ALA A 4 2.25 -22.56 -3.77
N PHE A 5 1.66 -23.06 -4.46
CA PHE A 5 0.79 -22.45 -5.16
C PHE A 5 -0.08 -21.61 -4.58
N VAL A 6 -0.49 -21.99 -3.73
CA VAL A 6 -1.31 -21.29 -3.05
C VAL A 6 -0.82 -20.03 -2.74
N LYS A 7 0.31 -19.96 -2.62
CA LYS A 7 0.87 -18.90 -2.11
C LYS A 7 0.89 -17.76 -2.96
N GLU A 8 0.56 -17.85 -4.19
CA GLU A 8 0.58 -16.73 -5.01
C GLU A 8 -0.20 -15.59 -4.48
N GLY A 9 -1.36 -15.81 -3.96
CA GLY A 9 -2.14 -14.74 -3.43
C GLY A 9 -1.55 -14.19 -2.19
N ASP A 10 -0.82 -15.02 -1.45
CA ASP A 10 -0.25 -14.59 -0.21
C ASP A 10 0.99 -13.75 -0.42
N TYR A 11 1.55 -13.79 -1.60
CA TYR A 11 2.77 -13.06 -1.87
C TYR A 11 2.54 -11.85 -2.76
N GLU A 12 1.32 -11.33 -2.76
CA GLU A 12 1.02 -10.14 -3.50
C GLU A 12 1.92 -9.02 -3.03
N GLN A 13 2.44 -8.25 -3.97
CA GLN A 13 3.32 -7.14 -3.66
C GLN A 13 2.54 -5.84 -3.67
N LEU A 14 3.06 -4.83 -2.97
CA LEU A 14 2.38 -3.54 -2.92
C LEU A 14 2.09 -3.00 -4.32
N LYS A 15 3.01 -3.17 -5.26
CA LYS A 15 2.82 -2.66 -6.60
C LYS A 15 1.69 -3.36 -7.35
N ASP A 16 1.26 -4.52 -6.87
CA ASP A 16 0.20 -5.28 -7.51
C ASP A 16 -1.17 -4.95 -6.93
N VAL A 17 -1.22 -4.13 -5.89
CA VAL A 17 -2.47 -3.77 -5.25
C VAL A 17 -3.21 -2.78 -6.14
N ALA A 18 -4.53 -2.98 -6.31
CA ALA A 18 -5.33 -2.09 -7.15
C ALA A 18 -5.22 -0.65 -6.67
N PRO A 19 -5.29 0.33 -7.57
CA PRO A 19 -5.06 1.73 -7.22
C PRO A 19 -6.26 2.39 -6.55
N ASN A 20 -6.72 1.82 -5.45
CA ASN A 20 -7.79 2.43 -4.67
C ASN A 20 -7.55 2.14 -3.19
N MET A 21 -8.16 2.95 -2.34
CA MET A 21 -7.90 2.86 -0.90
C MET A 21 -8.41 1.56 -0.31
N ALA A 22 -9.55 1.07 -0.76
CA ALA A 22 -10.11 -0.16 -0.20
C ALA A 22 -9.13 -1.33 -0.39
N SER A 23 -8.55 -1.44 -1.58
CA SER A 23 -7.61 -2.52 -1.86
C SER A 23 -6.32 -2.35 -1.06
N LEU A 24 -5.86 -1.11 -0.89
CA LEU A 24 -4.68 -0.85 -0.09
C LEU A 24 -4.91 -1.25 1.36
N LEU A 25 -6.07 -0.91 1.92
CA LEU A 25 -6.36 -1.24 3.31
C LEU A 25 -6.42 -2.75 3.53
N ILE A 26 -6.96 -3.49 2.57
CA ILE A 26 -7.00 -4.95 2.66
C ILE A 26 -5.58 -5.51 2.65
N PHE A 27 -4.74 -4.99 1.75
CA PHE A 27 -3.36 -5.43 1.66
C PHE A 27 -2.61 -5.15 2.97
N LEU A 28 -2.77 -3.93 3.51
CA LEU A 28 -2.05 -3.55 4.71
C LEU A 28 -2.53 -4.34 5.93
N LYS A 29 -3.81 -4.67 5.98
CA LYS A 29 -4.31 -5.50 7.07
C LYS A 29 -3.64 -6.86 7.06
N ARG A 30 -3.49 -7.45 5.87
CA ARG A 30 -2.83 -8.74 5.77
C ARG A 30 -1.36 -8.64 6.17
N GLU A 31 -0.68 -7.58 5.71
CA GLU A 31 0.74 -7.45 5.98
C GLU A 31 1.03 -7.17 7.45
N ASN A 32 0.14 -6.47 8.13
CA ASN A 32 0.36 -6.08 9.52
C ASN A 32 -0.34 -6.98 10.53
N GLY A 33 -1.21 -7.85 10.06
CA GLY A 33 -1.95 -8.71 10.96
C GLY A 33 -3.02 -8.00 11.74
N ALA A 34 -3.31 -6.74 11.42
CA ALA A 34 -4.32 -5.95 12.11
C ALA A 34 -4.75 -4.82 11.19
N PRO A 35 -5.95 -4.27 11.39
CA PRO A 35 -6.44 -3.20 10.53
C PRO A 35 -5.54 -1.98 10.56
N VAL A 36 -5.35 -1.35 9.40
CA VAL A 36 -4.58 -0.13 9.24
C VAL A 36 -5.54 0.93 8.72
N SER A 37 -5.43 2.15 9.25
CA SER A 37 -6.31 3.24 8.87
C SER A 37 -5.52 4.38 8.26
N GLU A 38 -6.19 5.16 7.42
CA GLU A 38 -5.58 6.38 6.89
C GLU A 38 -5.75 7.46 7.94
N LEU A 39 -4.66 8.12 8.31
CA LEU A 39 -4.71 9.18 9.31
C LEU A 39 -4.93 10.54 8.67
N HIS A 40 -4.22 10.84 7.59
CA HIS A 40 -4.44 12.07 6.85
C HIS A 40 -3.69 12.00 5.52
N ILE A 41 -3.93 12.98 4.67
CA ILE A 41 -3.29 13.07 3.38
C ILE A 41 -2.46 14.34 3.37
N ARG A 42 -1.22 14.26 2.90
CA ARG A 42 -0.38 15.44 2.74
C ARG A 42 0.17 15.45 1.32
N PHE A 43 0.49 16.63 0.83
CA PHE A 43 1.09 16.75 -0.49
C PHE A 43 2.62 16.66 -0.35
N SER A 44 3.25 15.86 -1.21
CA SER A 44 4.71 15.74 -1.21
C SER A 44 5.26 16.57 -2.36
N PRO A 45 6.01 17.64 -2.07
CA PRO A 45 6.62 18.41 -3.15
C PRO A 45 7.64 17.61 -3.93
N LYS A 46 8.30 16.66 -3.27
CA LYS A 46 9.32 15.85 -3.92
C LYS A 46 8.73 15.02 -5.05
N TYR A 47 7.59 14.40 -4.81
CA TYR A 47 6.95 13.56 -5.82
C TYR A 47 5.82 14.26 -6.53
N GLN A 48 5.38 15.41 -6.00
CA GLN A 48 4.25 16.16 -6.54
C GLN A 48 3.00 15.29 -6.57
N LYS A 49 2.79 14.57 -5.49
CA LYS A 49 1.67 13.65 -5.33
C LYS A 49 1.14 13.72 -3.92
N ASP A 50 -0.12 13.33 -3.75
CA ASP A 50 -0.70 13.21 -2.43
C ASP A 50 -0.17 11.95 -1.78
N VAL A 51 0.23 12.06 -0.51
CA VAL A 51 0.73 10.94 0.25
C VAL A 51 -0.27 10.62 1.34
N HIS A 52 -0.66 9.35 1.43
CA HIS A 52 -1.62 8.88 2.42
C HIS A 52 -0.85 8.37 3.63
N GLU A 53 -0.94 9.12 4.74
CA GLU A 53 -0.23 8.74 5.97
C GLU A 53 -1.10 7.74 6.71
N MET A 54 -0.57 6.57 6.95
CA MET A 54 -1.34 5.47 7.51
C MET A 54 -0.96 5.18 8.95
N SER A 55 -1.84 4.50 9.67
CA SER A 55 -1.62 4.19 11.07
C SER A 55 -0.47 3.22 11.32
N ASP A 56 0.05 2.59 10.27
CA ASP A 56 1.21 1.71 10.41
C ASP A 56 2.52 2.52 10.44
N GLY A 57 2.43 3.85 10.38
CA GLY A 57 3.62 4.69 10.46
C GLY A 57 4.24 5.01 9.12
N LEU A 58 3.66 4.56 8.03
CA LEU A 58 4.22 4.77 6.71
C LEU A 58 3.32 5.64 5.86
N GLY A 59 3.90 6.27 4.84
CA GLY A 59 3.15 7.03 3.86
C GLY A 59 3.13 6.27 2.54
N TYR A 60 2.02 6.33 1.84
CA TYR A 60 1.84 5.62 0.57
C TYR A 60 1.33 6.57 -0.49
N MET A 61 1.77 6.38 -1.72
CA MET A 61 1.28 7.19 -2.83
C MET A 61 1.09 6.32 -4.06
N LEU A 62 0.27 6.79 -5.00
CA LEU A 62 0.15 6.16 -6.32
C LEU A 62 1.10 6.88 -7.25
N ASN A 63 2.00 6.13 -7.88
CA ASN A 63 2.94 6.73 -8.80
C ASN A 63 2.29 6.93 -10.17
N ASP A 64 3.06 7.39 -11.15
CA ASP A 64 2.51 7.69 -12.47
C ASP A 64 2.00 6.47 -13.19
N GLU A 65 2.39 5.28 -12.75
CA GLU A 65 1.93 4.04 -13.34
C GLU A 65 0.76 3.44 -12.58
N GLN A 66 0.17 4.25 -11.66
CA GLN A 66 -0.96 3.82 -10.86
C GLN A 66 -0.62 2.63 -9.97
N GLN A 67 0.59 2.61 -9.46
CA GLN A 67 1.01 1.57 -8.52
C GLN A 67 1.28 2.22 -7.18
N TRP A 68 0.91 1.54 -6.11
CA TRP A 68 1.18 2.02 -4.75
C TRP A 68 2.67 1.88 -4.44
N GLN A 69 3.21 2.84 -3.75
CA GLN A 69 4.59 2.75 -3.27
C GLN A 69 4.73 3.51 -1.96
N VAL A 70 5.69 3.08 -1.15
CA VAL A 70 5.99 3.73 0.13
C VAL A 70 6.81 4.98 -0.15
N VAL A 71 6.47 6.05 0.58
CA VAL A 71 7.14 7.32 0.43
C VAL A 71 8.15 7.48 1.56
N LEU A 72 9.38 7.76 1.19
CA LEU A 72 10.46 7.87 2.17
C LEU A 72 11.05 9.27 2.22
N ASP A 73 10.26 10.29 1.98
CA ASP A 73 10.79 11.66 2.06
C ASP A 73 10.69 12.24 3.47
#